data_b87a066183c112606dda34afe26e4661
#
_entry.id   b87a066183c112606dda34afe26e4661
#
_cell.length_a   1.000
_cell.length_b   1.000
_cell.length_c   1.000
_cell.angle_alpha   90.00
_cell.angle_beta   90.00
_cell.angle_gamma   90.00
#
_symmetry.space_group_name_H-M   'P 1'
#
loop_
_entity.id
_entity.type
_entity.pdbx_description
1 polymer ?
#
loop_
_entity_poly.entity_id
_entity_poly.type
_entity_poly.pdbx_seq_one_letter_code
_entity_poly.pdbx_strand_id
1 'polypeptide(L)'
;DGLSLQDNIEIGKQLHNDGVIDFLNLVSGKIDTLPRLTNYMPGMAAPLAPFLQQVAFFRQEIDLPIFHATRINDLATARHAISENIVDMVGMTRGHIADPYIVKKLMRGDEARIRSCVGSTYCSNFRYCIQNPATAREEHLPHIVSKNSDQTKRVVVIGAGPAGLEAARVCALRGHQVTLFEAADRAGGQVLLAGKVHWRNDLNTIIDWLEKEIQILAVDIRFNYFAEKADILAENPDVVIIATGGTPNTDWVNGNARVVNSWDVLSGMVQLTGHVFIHDQTGRNTALTVADYLSEKGVSVTLNTQDAQIGAEAMRLEMSPFMKRFYERNVELSVDHELLAAHAEDKKTRVTLRNIHTTNTSDEFVDHLIVEAGTLPNDDLFYMLKSDSANKGVIDLDLFTEGRAQPAHGESFHLYRVGDVSGSRDIHCALLDSLRLCAQI
;
A
#
# COMPACT_ATOMS: atom_id res chain seq x y z
N ASP A 1 9.43 4.23 -32.45
CA ASP A 1 9.08 5.55 -32.97
C ASP A 1 9.60 6.66 -32.05
N GLY A 2 10.78 7.16 -32.31
CA GLY A 2 11.45 8.21 -31.58
C GLY A 2 12.94 8.24 -31.95
N LEU A 3 13.67 9.19 -31.39
CA LEU A 3 15.11 9.26 -31.54
C LEU A 3 15.76 8.06 -30.83
N SER A 4 16.78 7.47 -31.47
CA SER A 4 17.60 6.45 -30.82
C SER A 4 18.48 7.06 -29.72
N LEU A 5 19.11 6.22 -28.91
CA LEU A 5 20.10 6.67 -27.94
C LEU A 5 21.23 7.45 -28.61
N GLN A 6 21.72 6.96 -29.75
CA GLN A 6 22.78 7.60 -30.52
C GLN A 6 22.35 8.97 -31.04
N ASP A 7 21.14 9.10 -31.62
CA ASP A 7 20.63 10.38 -32.10
C ASP A 7 20.56 11.41 -30.95
N ASN A 8 20.12 11.00 -29.76
CA ASN A 8 20.06 11.87 -28.58
C ASN A 8 21.46 12.30 -28.11
N ILE A 9 22.45 11.41 -28.17
CA ILE A 9 23.83 11.74 -27.83
C ILE A 9 24.39 12.75 -28.85
N GLU A 10 24.16 12.56 -30.14
CA GLU A 10 24.62 13.52 -31.17
C GLU A 10 23.98 14.89 -31.03
N ILE A 11 22.68 14.93 -30.70
CA ILE A 11 21.99 16.21 -30.38
C ILE A 11 22.64 16.86 -29.15
N GLY A 12 22.91 16.11 -28.09
CA GLY A 12 23.57 16.61 -26.90
C GLY A 12 24.98 17.17 -27.19
N LYS A 13 25.77 16.48 -28.02
CA LYS A 13 27.07 16.96 -28.46
C LYS A 13 26.96 18.27 -29.23
N GLN A 14 25.99 18.37 -30.15
CA GLN A 14 25.81 19.58 -30.96
C GLN A 14 25.45 20.77 -30.03
N LEU A 15 24.51 20.59 -29.10
CA LEU A 15 24.13 21.63 -28.14
C LEU A 15 25.31 22.06 -27.24
N HIS A 16 26.13 21.11 -26.82
CA HIS A 16 27.35 21.38 -26.04
C HIS A 16 28.37 22.19 -26.87
N ASN A 17 28.66 21.76 -28.10
CA ASN A 17 29.60 22.43 -28.98
C ASN A 17 29.18 23.85 -29.35
N ASP A 18 27.87 24.07 -29.49
CA ASP A 18 27.30 25.39 -29.78
C ASP A 18 27.30 26.29 -28.52
N GLY A 19 27.65 25.77 -27.34
CA GLY A 19 27.73 26.52 -26.09
C GLY A 19 26.38 27.07 -25.58
N VAL A 20 25.26 26.41 -25.94
CA VAL A 20 23.90 26.89 -25.64
C VAL A 20 23.28 26.24 -24.39
N ILE A 21 23.98 25.28 -23.78
CA ILE A 21 23.54 24.58 -22.58
C ILE A 21 24.66 24.45 -21.56
N ASP A 22 24.33 24.50 -20.27
CA ASP A 22 25.27 24.37 -19.15
C ASP A 22 25.26 22.97 -18.52
N PHE A 23 24.19 22.21 -18.70
CA PHE A 23 24.02 20.85 -18.17
C PHE A 23 23.00 20.06 -18.96
N LEU A 24 22.96 18.75 -18.73
CA LEU A 24 21.95 17.84 -19.26
C LEU A 24 21.08 17.29 -18.12
N ASN A 25 19.76 17.38 -18.26
CA ASN A 25 18.81 16.67 -17.39
C ASN A 25 18.14 15.54 -18.19
N LEU A 26 18.67 14.35 -18.06
CA LEU A 26 18.29 13.21 -18.88
C LEU A 26 17.06 12.48 -18.34
N VAL A 27 16.08 12.28 -19.21
CA VAL A 27 14.83 11.59 -18.94
C VAL A 27 14.55 10.63 -20.10
N SER A 28 13.99 9.45 -19.83
CA SER A 28 13.55 8.50 -20.84
C SER A 28 12.03 8.28 -20.78
N GLY A 29 11.42 8.06 -21.96
CA GLY A 29 9.99 7.78 -22.10
C GLY A 29 9.19 8.93 -22.70
N LYS A 30 7.91 8.64 -22.93
CA LYS A 30 6.90 9.58 -23.45
C LYS A 30 5.66 9.52 -22.56
N ILE A 31 4.77 10.50 -22.69
CA ILE A 31 3.55 10.61 -21.88
C ILE A 31 2.26 10.48 -22.69
N ASP A 32 2.38 10.06 -23.94
CA ASP A 32 1.27 10.00 -24.90
C ASP A 32 0.37 8.75 -24.74
N THR A 33 0.89 7.69 -24.14
CA THR A 33 0.12 6.47 -23.84
C THR A 33 0.46 5.96 -22.45
N LEU A 34 -0.45 5.19 -21.83
CA LEU A 34 -0.24 4.64 -20.51
C LEU A 34 1.04 3.76 -20.41
N PRO A 35 1.31 2.82 -21.32
CA PRO A 35 2.55 2.05 -21.29
C PRO A 35 3.81 2.91 -21.40
N ARG A 36 3.80 3.97 -22.20
CA ARG A 36 4.94 4.88 -22.34
C ARG A 36 5.11 5.78 -21.11
N LEU A 37 3.99 6.21 -20.50
CA LEU A 37 4.02 6.95 -19.24
C LEU A 37 4.61 6.11 -18.10
N THR A 38 4.41 4.79 -18.08
CA THR A 38 5.06 3.91 -17.08
C THR A 38 6.58 3.82 -17.23
N ASN A 39 7.14 4.09 -18.40
CA ASN A 39 8.59 4.24 -18.59
C ASN A 39 9.10 5.60 -18.09
N TYR A 40 8.32 6.66 -18.31
CA TYR A 40 8.64 8.01 -17.81
C TYR A 40 8.53 8.11 -16.28
N MET A 41 7.49 7.50 -15.70
CA MET A 41 7.23 7.44 -14.25
C MET A 41 7.14 5.97 -13.77
N PRO A 42 8.24 5.23 -13.77
CA PRO A 42 8.20 3.80 -13.45
C PRO A 42 7.79 3.55 -11.99
N GLY A 43 6.86 2.61 -11.83
CA GLY A 43 6.38 2.12 -10.54
C GLY A 43 7.19 0.90 -10.05
N MET A 44 6.62 0.14 -9.10
CA MET A 44 7.23 -1.07 -8.51
C MET A 44 7.61 -2.14 -9.57
N ALA A 45 6.88 -2.22 -10.66
CA ALA A 45 7.11 -3.21 -11.71
C ALA A 45 8.41 -2.99 -12.52
N ALA A 46 9.03 -1.82 -12.43
CA ALA A 46 10.32 -1.54 -13.07
C ALA A 46 11.47 -1.71 -12.04
N PRO A 47 12.69 -2.04 -12.48
CA PRO A 47 13.86 -2.03 -11.59
C PRO A 47 14.17 -0.61 -11.09
N LEU A 48 14.96 -0.49 -10.03
CA LEU A 48 15.52 0.79 -9.59
C LEU A 48 16.43 1.37 -10.67
N ALA A 49 16.40 2.70 -10.82
CA ALA A 49 17.20 3.45 -11.79
C ALA A 49 17.27 2.80 -13.19
N PRO A 50 16.14 2.47 -13.84
CA PRO A 50 16.11 1.60 -15.03
C PRO A 50 16.88 2.15 -16.22
N PHE A 51 17.20 3.44 -16.25
CA PHE A 51 17.88 4.10 -17.35
C PHE A 51 19.32 4.54 -17.02
N LEU A 52 19.84 4.16 -15.85
CA LEU A 52 21.16 4.62 -15.40
C LEU A 52 22.30 4.21 -16.36
N GLN A 53 22.20 3.00 -16.96
CA GLN A 53 23.15 2.55 -17.96
C GLN A 53 23.11 3.42 -19.23
N GLN A 54 21.92 3.84 -19.66
CA GLN A 54 21.79 4.73 -20.82
C GLN A 54 22.40 6.10 -20.53
N VAL A 55 22.22 6.60 -19.29
CA VAL A 55 22.83 7.87 -18.85
C VAL A 55 24.36 7.76 -18.84
N ALA A 56 24.92 6.61 -18.48
CA ALA A 56 26.36 6.39 -18.50
C ALA A 56 26.95 6.54 -19.91
N PHE A 57 26.23 6.22 -20.98
CA PHE A 57 26.69 6.47 -22.36
C PHE A 57 26.79 7.96 -22.68
N PHE A 58 25.86 8.80 -22.17
CA PHE A 58 25.99 10.25 -22.31
C PHE A 58 27.22 10.77 -21.58
N ARG A 59 27.52 10.28 -20.38
CA ARG A 59 28.71 10.66 -19.60
C ARG A 59 30.01 10.37 -20.37
N GLN A 60 30.06 9.28 -21.12
CA GLN A 60 31.27 8.92 -21.92
C GLN A 60 31.51 9.87 -23.08
N GLU A 61 30.47 10.49 -23.60
CA GLU A 61 30.49 11.22 -24.87
C GLU A 61 30.40 12.74 -24.72
N ILE A 62 29.95 13.24 -23.54
CA ILE A 62 29.67 14.67 -23.33
C ILE A 62 30.23 15.10 -21.97
N ASP A 63 31.08 16.10 -21.99
CA ASP A 63 31.70 16.70 -20.79
C ASP A 63 30.88 17.89 -20.28
N LEU A 64 29.65 17.61 -19.85
CA LEU A 64 28.77 18.55 -19.13
C LEU A 64 28.26 17.91 -17.86
N PRO A 65 27.84 18.71 -16.87
CA PRO A 65 27.11 18.19 -15.71
C PRO A 65 25.86 17.42 -16.16
N ILE A 66 25.68 16.19 -15.65
CA ILE A 66 24.53 15.33 -15.97
C ILE A 66 23.67 15.16 -14.72
N PHE A 67 22.39 15.47 -14.87
CA PHE A 67 21.38 15.25 -13.87
C PHE A 67 20.45 14.14 -14.34
N HIS A 68 20.04 13.26 -13.41
CA HIS A 68 19.10 12.19 -13.70
C HIS A 68 18.18 11.92 -12.52
N ALA A 69 16.92 11.68 -12.87
CA ALA A 69 15.91 11.16 -11.96
C ALA A 69 15.34 9.89 -12.56
N THR A 70 14.45 9.25 -12.15
CA THR A 70 13.75 8.05 -12.63
C THR A 70 13.99 6.88 -11.71
N ARG A 71 13.07 6.72 -10.75
CA ARG A 71 13.06 5.63 -9.78
C ARG A 71 14.40 5.45 -9.02
N ILE A 72 15.08 6.54 -8.72
CA ILE A 72 16.13 6.57 -7.70
C ILE A 72 15.40 6.86 -6.38
N ASN A 73 15.05 5.79 -5.66
CA ASN A 73 14.15 5.85 -4.52
C ASN A 73 14.85 5.69 -3.16
N ASP A 74 16.11 5.28 -3.16
CA ASP A 74 16.92 4.99 -1.99
C ASP A 74 18.32 5.58 -2.11
N LEU A 75 19.03 5.67 -0.97
CA LEU A 75 20.37 6.26 -0.92
C LEU A 75 21.46 5.37 -1.53
N ALA A 76 21.30 4.05 -1.53
CA ALA A 76 22.30 3.15 -2.11
C ALA A 76 22.38 3.35 -3.62
N THR A 77 21.22 3.39 -4.29
CA THR A 77 21.12 3.69 -5.73
C THR A 77 21.64 5.10 -6.04
N ALA A 78 21.30 6.10 -5.22
CA ALA A 78 21.78 7.48 -5.40
C ALA A 78 23.30 7.57 -5.25
N ARG A 79 23.89 6.93 -4.22
CA ARG A 79 25.34 6.87 -4.01
C ARG A 79 26.05 6.18 -5.16
N HIS A 80 25.52 5.04 -5.62
CA HIS A 80 26.09 4.33 -6.76
C HIS A 80 26.17 5.23 -8.00
N ALA A 81 25.09 5.91 -8.35
CA ALA A 81 25.04 6.79 -9.51
C ALA A 81 26.10 7.92 -9.46
N ILE A 82 26.35 8.48 -8.26
CA ILE A 82 27.35 9.54 -8.05
C ILE A 82 28.77 8.96 -7.96
N SER A 83 28.98 7.89 -7.17
CA SER A 83 30.34 7.33 -6.96
C SER A 83 30.96 6.74 -8.22
N GLU A 84 30.14 6.15 -9.11
CA GLU A 84 30.57 5.66 -10.41
C GLU A 84 30.69 6.78 -11.47
N ASN A 85 30.55 8.04 -11.05
CA ASN A 85 30.63 9.21 -11.93
C ASN A 85 29.67 9.15 -13.14
N ILE A 86 28.48 8.52 -12.95
CA ILE A 86 27.47 8.43 -14.01
C ILE A 86 26.71 9.75 -14.11
N VAL A 87 26.42 10.35 -12.96
CA VAL A 87 25.72 11.64 -12.87
C VAL A 87 26.38 12.54 -11.82
N ASP A 88 26.20 13.86 -11.95
CA ASP A 88 26.63 14.84 -10.97
C ASP A 88 25.55 15.14 -9.93
N MET A 89 24.29 14.93 -10.29
CA MET A 89 23.16 15.12 -9.37
C MET A 89 22.04 14.10 -9.67
N VAL A 90 21.44 13.59 -8.57
CA VAL A 90 20.27 12.71 -8.63
C VAL A 90 19.00 13.46 -8.23
N GLY A 91 17.91 13.22 -8.97
CA GLY A 91 16.57 13.66 -8.62
C GLY A 91 15.79 12.57 -7.90
N MET A 92 15.32 12.84 -6.68
CA MET A 92 14.59 11.89 -5.83
C MET A 92 13.20 12.40 -5.45
N THR A 93 12.42 12.97 -6.39
CA THR A 93 11.12 13.61 -6.12
C THR A 93 10.20 12.75 -5.26
N ARG A 94 9.95 11.50 -5.67
CA ARG A 94 9.08 10.59 -4.90
C ARG A 94 9.69 10.14 -3.59
N GLY A 95 11.02 10.08 -3.49
CA GLY A 95 11.72 9.87 -2.23
C GLY A 95 11.39 10.99 -1.24
N HIS A 96 11.49 12.26 -1.66
CA HIS A 96 11.15 13.41 -0.81
C HIS A 96 9.66 13.54 -0.50
N ILE A 97 8.76 13.05 -1.36
CA ILE A 97 7.34 12.92 -1.05
C ILE A 97 7.11 11.88 0.07
N ALA A 98 7.85 10.78 0.04
CA ALA A 98 7.77 9.75 1.09
C ALA A 98 8.44 10.23 2.40
N ASP A 99 9.58 10.89 2.30
CA ASP A 99 10.33 11.43 3.43
C ASP A 99 10.98 12.79 3.09
N PRO A 100 10.36 13.92 3.46
CA PRO A 100 10.90 15.24 3.14
C PRO A 100 12.24 15.55 3.85
N TYR A 101 12.63 14.73 4.82
CA TYR A 101 13.84 14.91 5.62
C TYR A 101 15.01 14.00 5.24
N ILE A 102 14.99 13.35 4.06
CA ILE A 102 16.05 12.44 3.60
C ILE A 102 17.45 13.06 3.81
N VAL A 103 17.68 14.27 3.29
CA VAL A 103 18.98 14.93 3.36
C VAL A 103 19.36 15.24 4.82
N LYS A 104 18.42 15.74 5.63
CA LYS A 104 18.67 16.02 7.05
C LYS A 104 19.01 14.76 7.85
N LYS A 105 18.31 13.65 7.58
CA LYS A 105 18.57 12.34 8.20
C LYS A 105 19.93 11.81 7.77
N LEU A 106 20.26 11.88 6.48
CA LEU A 106 21.58 11.50 5.96
C LEU A 106 22.72 12.27 6.66
N MET A 107 22.61 13.59 6.77
CA MET A 107 23.62 14.45 7.42
C MET A 107 23.81 14.15 8.91
N ARG A 108 22.81 13.56 9.58
CA ARG A 108 22.85 13.18 10.99
C ARG A 108 23.27 11.73 11.23
N GLY A 109 23.45 10.93 10.16
CA GLY A 109 23.68 9.49 10.28
C GLY A 109 22.44 8.67 10.60
N ASP A 110 21.24 9.24 10.49
CA ASP A 110 19.96 8.61 10.80
C ASP A 110 19.35 7.90 9.56
N GLU A 111 20.19 7.36 8.67
CA GLU A 111 19.74 6.75 7.40
C GLU A 111 18.72 5.62 7.61
N ALA A 112 18.90 4.87 8.69
CA ALA A 112 18.01 3.79 9.06
C ALA A 112 16.56 4.21 9.29
N ARG A 113 16.31 5.50 9.52
CA ARG A 113 14.99 6.10 9.75
C ARG A 113 14.39 6.74 8.49
N ILE A 114 15.07 6.66 7.36
CA ILE A 114 14.55 7.17 6.10
C ILE A 114 13.42 6.26 5.61
N ARG A 115 12.27 6.86 5.31
CA ARG A 115 11.11 6.21 4.70
C ARG A 115 11.29 6.20 3.19
N SER A 116 11.83 5.11 2.64
CA SER A 116 12.07 5.00 1.20
C SER A 116 10.77 4.90 0.39
N CYS A 117 10.75 5.49 -0.80
CA CYS A 117 9.58 5.41 -1.67
C CYS A 117 9.41 4.00 -2.24
N VAL A 118 8.27 3.36 -1.99
CA VAL A 118 7.93 2.01 -2.49
C VAL A 118 7.53 1.95 -3.97
N GLY A 119 7.39 3.09 -4.63
CA GLY A 119 7.05 3.11 -6.07
C GLY A 119 5.60 2.73 -6.41
N SER A 120 4.66 2.79 -5.45
CA SER A 120 3.24 2.48 -5.66
C SER A 120 2.52 3.42 -6.61
N THR A 121 3.15 4.50 -7.03
CA THR A 121 2.56 5.56 -7.88
C THR A 121 1.29 6.24 -7.33
N TYR A 122 0.94 5.98 -6.07
CA TYR A 122 -0.23 6.54 -5.37
C TYR A 122 -0.27 8.07 -5.45
N CYS A 123 0.88 8.73 -5.33
CA CYS A 123 1.01 10.18 -5.44
C CYS A 123 0.68 10.73 -6.83
N SER A 124 0.77 9.92 -7.88
CA SER A 124 0.37 10.28 -9.24
C SER A 124 -1.15 10.36 -9.41
N ASN A 125 -1.90 9.50 -8.70
CA ASN A 125 -3.36 9.48 -8.77
C ASN A 125 -4.01 10.45 -7.79
N PHE A 126 -3.54 10.47 -6.53
CA PHE A 126 -4.23 11.14 -5.44
C PHE A 126 -3.48 12.35 -4.87
N ARG A 127 -2.27 12.62 -5.37
CA ARG A 127 -1.36 13.66 -4.85
C ARG A 127 -0.88 13.43 -3.41
N TYR A 128 -1.22 12.29 -2.80
CA TYR A 128 -0.81 11.86 -1.47
C TYR A 128 0.25 10.76 -1.57
N CYS A 129 0.96 10.48 -0.49
CA CYS A 129 1.85 9.33 -0.43
C CYS A 129 1.15 8.14 0.24
N ILE A 130 1.32 6.93 -0.30
CA ILE A 130 0.71 5.72 0.27
C ILE A 130 1.14 5.47 1.72
N GLN A 131 2.36 5.84 2.08
CA GLN A 131 2.97 5.57 3.39
C GLN A 131 3.28 6.82 4.23
N ASN A 132 3.15 8.01 3.66
CA ASN A 132 3.31 9.27 4.40
C ASN A 132 2.01 10.07 4.33
N PRO A 133 1.10 9.87 5.29
CA PRO A 133 -0.23 10.47 5.23
C PRO A 133 -0.21 11.99 5.48
N ALA A 134 0.88 12.56 6.00
CA ALA A 134 1.02 14.01 6.15
C ALA A 134 1.24 14.74 4.81
N THR A 135 1.74 14.04 3.76
CA THR A 135 1.95 14.64 2.43
C THR A 135 0.69 15.28 1.89
N ALA A 136 0.78 16.54 1.46
CA ALA A 136 -0.30 17.40 0.96
C ALA A 136 -1.41 17.68 2.00
N ARG A 137 -1.08 17.53 3.30
CA ARG A 137 -1.93 17.87 4.45
C ARG A 137 -1.13 18.60 5.55
N GLU A 138 0.02 19.15 5.22
CA GLU A 138 1.01 19.71 6.15
C GLU A 138 0.46 20.86 7.02
N GLU A 139 -0.61 21.52 6.58
CA GLU A 139 -1.31 22.55 7.34
C GLU A 139 -1.95 21.97 8.63
N HIS A 140 -2.47 20.75 8.57
CA HIS A 140 -3.20 20.12 9.67
C HIS A 140 -2.49 18.91 10.26
N LEU A 141 -1.68 18.22 9.46
CA LEU A 141 -0.95 17.02 9.83
C LEU A 141 0.55 17.17 9.54
N PRO A 142 1.34 17.63 10.51
CA PRO A 142 2.76 17.87 10.30
C PRO A 142 3.53 16.56 10.12
N HIS A 143 4.58 16.58 9.32
CA HIS A 143 5.49 15.43 9.16
C HIS A 143 6.25 15.08 10.44
N ILE A 144 6.42 16.05 11.34
CA ILE A 144 7.07 15.87 12.64
C ILE A 144 6.01 15.92 13.72
N VAL A 145 5.79 14.79 14.36
CA VAL A 145 4.90 14.69 15.51
C VAL A 145 5.61 15.27 16.74
N SER A 146 5.01 16.28 17.35
CA SER A 146 5.55 16.91 18.55
C SER A 146 5.30 16.05 19.79
N LYS A 147 6.28 16.02 20.71
CA LYS A 147 6.09 15.37 22.00
C LYS A 147 5.01 16.12 22.80
N ASN A 148 4.10 15.38 23.44
CA ASN A 148 3.17 15.96 24.41
C ASN A 148 3.94 16.33 25.67
N SER A 149 3.78 17.60 26.12
CA SER A 149 4.46 18.08 27.33
C SER A 149 3.65 17.84 28.60
N ASP A 150 2.32 17.60 28.48
CA ASP A 150 1.42 17.78 29.60
C ASP A 150 1.20 16.49 30.42
N GLN A 151 1.06 15.35 29.76
CA GLN A 151 0.84 14.08 30.46
C GLN A 151 1.22 12.86 29.63
N THR A 152 2.01 11.95 30.21
CA THR A 152 2.29 10.62 29.63
C THR A 152 1.08 9.71 29.90
N LYS A 153 0.49 9.15 28.83
CA LYS A 153 -0.61 8.18 28.88
C LYS A 153 -0.11 6.76 28.65
N ARG A 154 -0.83 5.78 29.18
CA ARG A 154 -0.69 4.37 28.84
C ARG A 154 -1.64 4.06 27.68
N VAL A 155 -1.07 3.72 26.54
CA VAL A 155 -1.81 3.42 25.31
C VAL A 155 -1.67 1.94 24.99
N VAL A 156 -2.79 1.26 24.84
CA VAL A 156 -2.83 -0.13 24.42
C VAL A 156 -3.37 -0.18 22.98
N VAL A 157 -2.58 -0.78 22.09
CA VAL A 157 -2.94 -0.96 20.67
C VAL A 157 -3.10 -2.46 20.39
N ILE A 158 -4.16 -2.84 19.67
CA ILE A 158 -4.46 -4.23 19.34
C ILE A 158 -4.41 -4.43 17.83
N GLY A 159 -3.45 -5.24 17.36
CA GLY A 159 -3.17 -5.53 15.95
C GLY A 159 -1.97 -4.74 15.43
N ALA A 160 -0.97 -5.44 14.88
CA ALA A 160 0.25 -4.87 14.30
C ALA A 160 0.21 -4.83 12.76
N GLY A 161 -0.98 -4.60 12.16
CA GLY A 161 -1.10 -4.16 10.78
C GLY A 161 -0.62 -2.70 10.62
N PRO A 162 -0.65 -2.12 9.40
CA PRO A 162 -0.15 -0.77 9.17
C PRO A 162 -0.82 0.28 10.07
N ALA A 163 -2.12 0.15 10.34
CA ALA A 163 -2.83 1.08 11.22
C ALA A 163 -2.31 1.02 12.66
N GLY A 164 -2.18 -0.18 13.23
CA GLY A 164 -1.71 -0.34 14.61
C GLY A 164 -0.26 0.04 14.80
N LEU A 165 0.62 -0.31 13.85
CA LEU A 165 2.01 0.10 13.86
C LEU A 165 2.17 1.63 13.82
N GLU A 166 1.42 2.31 12.95
CA GLU A 166 1.46 3.78 12.88
C GLU A 166 0.85 4.42 14.14
N ALA A 167 -0.23 3.86 14.68
CA ALA A 167 -0.81 4.32 15.94
C ALA A 167 0.20 4.21 17.08
N ALA A 168 0.86 3.05 17.22
CA ALA A 168 1.88 2.82 18.22
C ALA A 168 3.07 3.79 18.05
N ARG A 169 3.56 3.96 16.82
CA ARG A 169 4.65 4.89 16.48
C ARG A 169 4.31 6.33 16.86
N VAL A 170 3.12 6.81 16.48
CA VAL A 170 2.71 8.19 16.73
C VAL A 170 2.52 8.45 18.22
N CYS A 171 1.85 7.53 18.94
CA CYS A 171 1.69 7.64 20.40
C CYS A 171 3.05 7.64 21.12
N ALA A 172 3.99 6.80 20.72
CA ALA A 172 5.33 6.77 21.31
C ALA A 172 6.12 8.06 21.00
N LEU A 173 6.03 8.62 19.80
CA LEU A 173 6.60 9.93 19.46
C LEU A 173 6.02 11.06 20.31
N ARG A 174 4.75 10.98 20.65
CA ARG A 174 4.06 11.90 21.58
C ARG A 174 4.59 11.78 23.02
N GLY A 175 5.33 10.71 23.36
CA GLY A 175 5.90 10.48 24.67
C GLY A 175 5.02 9.59 25.56
N HIS A 176 4.06 8.89 24.99
CA HIS A 176 3.20 7.94 25.71
C HIS A 176 3.90 6.58 25.89
N GLN A 177 3.47 5.84 26.92
CA GLN A 177 3.86 4.43 27.10
C GLN A 177 2.91 3.56 26.27
N VAL A 178 3.49 2.77 25.34
CA VAL A 178 2.68 2.01 24.37
C VAL A 178 2.95 0.53 24.51
N THR A 179 1.88 -0.24 24.68
CA THR A 179 1.87 -1.71 24.56
C THR A 179 1.08 -2.07 23.29
N LEU A 180 1.68 -2.88 22.43
CA LEU A 180 1.08 -3.34 21.18
C LEU A 180 0.95 -4.86 21.19
N PHE A 181 -0.28 -5.37 21.11
CA PHE A 181 -0.57 -6.80 21.00
C PHE A 181 -0.79 -7.23 19.55
N GLU A 182 -0.19 -8.34 19.16
CA GLU A 182 -0.37 -8.96 17.85
C GLU A 182 -0.57 -10.48 17.97
N ALA A 183 -1.65 -10.97 17.38
CA ALA A 183 -2.00 -12.39 17.43
C ALA A 183 -1.05 -13.26 16.60
N ALA A 184 -0.52 -12.72 15.51
CA ALA A 184 0.44 -13.41 14.65
C ALA A 184 1.86 -13.39 15.25
N ASP A 185 2.75 -14.17 14.65
CA ASP A 185 4.19 -14.23 15.00
C ASP A 185 5.01 -13.05 14.47
N ARG A 186 4.39 -12.18 13.65
CA ARG A 186 5.01 -11.00 13.04
C ARG A 186 4.00 -9.91 12.71
N ALA A 187 4.50 -8.71 12.56
CA ALA A 187 3.70 -7.57 12.12
C ALA A 187 3.43 -7.58 10.59
N GLY A 188 2.48 -6.73 10.16
CA GLY A 188 2.25 -6.40 8.75
C GLY A 188 0.82 -6.62 8.26
N GLY A 189 0.09 -7.58 8.84
CA GLY A 189 -1.30 -7.84 8.43
C GLY A 189 -1.46 -8.06 6.92
N GLN A 190 -2.45 -7.44 6.32
CA GLN A 190 -2.77 -7.59 4.89
C GLN A 190 -1.68 -7.07 3.93
N VAL A 191 -0.77 -6.18 4.39
CA VAL A 191 0.32 -5.67 3.53
C VAL A 191 1.24 -6.79 3.09
N LEU A 192 1.46 -7.81 3.94
CA LEU A 192 2.26 -8.98 3.60
C LEU A 192 1.67 -9.79 2.44
N LEU A 193 0.34 -9.81 2.31
CA LEU A 193 -0.36 -10.44 1.19
C LEU A 193 -0.25 -9.58 -0.07
N ALA A 194 -0.43 -8.25 0.07
CA ALA A 194 -0.30 -7.31 -1.04
C ALA A 194 1.11 -7.32 -1.68
N GLY A 195 2.15 -7.54 -0.86
CA GLY A 195 3.54 -7.66 -1.29
C GLY A 195 3.95 -9.08 -1.75
N LYS A 196 3.02 -10.02 -1.90
CA LYS A 196 3.35 -11.43 -2.20
C LYS A 196 3.84 -11.65 -3.63
N VAL A 197 3.33 -10.89 -4.58
CA VAL A 197 3.82 -10.94 -5.97
C VAL A 197 5.16 -10.22 -6.05
N HIS A 198 6.14 -10.86 -6.70
CA HIS A 198 7.53 -10.43 -6.68
C HIS A 198 7.74 -8.93 -6.96
N TRP A 199 7.13 -8.40 -7.99
CA TRP A 199 7.30 -6.99 -8.37
C TRP A 199 6.57 -5.98 -7.46
N ARG A 200 5.73 -6.46 -6.52
CA ARG A 200 5.06 -5.64 -5.49
C ARG A 200 5.71 -5.77 -4.11
N ASN A 201 6.81 -6.52 -4.01
CA ASN A 201 7.47 -6.80 -2.72
C ASN A 201 7.94 -5.53 -1.99
N ASP A 202 8.20 -4.43 -2.71
CA ASP A 202 8.54 -3.13 -2.12
C ASP A 202 7.49 -2.63 -1.12
N LEU A 203 6.21 -3.09 -1.19
CA LEU A 203 5.18 -2.75 -0.20
C LEU A 203 5.55 -3.24 1.21
N ASN A 204 6.27 -4.35 1.34
CA ASN A 204 6.69 -4.88 2.64
C ASN A 204 7.62 -3.90 3.37
N THR A 205 8.38 -3.08 2.64
CA THR A 205 9.28 -2.09 3.25
C THR A 205 8.52 -1.01 4.06
N ILE A 206 7.21 -0.85 3.85
CA ILE A 206 6.35 -0.01 4.69
C ILE A 206 6.34 -0.59 6.12
N ILE A 207 6.15 -1.90 6.24
CA ILE A 207 6.11 -2.60 7.52
C ILE A 207 7.49 -2.62 8.14
N ASP A 208 8.53 -2.98 7.38
CA ASP A 208 9.91 -3.00 7.85
C ASP A 208 10.33 -1.66 8.47
N TRP A 209 9.93 -0.55 7.83
CA TRP A 209 10.19 0.81 8.34
C TRP A 209 9.41 1.10 9.63
N LEU A 210 8.12 0.74 9.68
CA LEU A 210 7.28 0.95 10.86
C LEU A 210 7.78 0.12 12.05
N GLU A 211 8.11 -1.16 11.86
CA GLU A 211 8.69 -2.02 12.89
C GLU A 211 9.99 -1.43 13.45
N LYS A 212 10.87 -0.96 12.58
CA LYS A 212 12.11 -0.32 12.98
C LYS A 212 11.88 0.95 13.82
N GLU A 213 10.93 1.79 13.40
CA GLU A 213 10.56 3.00 14.15
C GLU A 213 10.03 2.66 15.55
N ILE A 214 9.12 1.68 15.69
CA ILE A 214 8.58 1.31 17.01
C ILE A 214 9.65 0.66 17.90
N GLN A 215 10.62 -0.07 17.34
CA GLN A 215 11.77 -0.57 18.08
C GLN A 215 12.66 0.56 18.63
N ILE A 216 12.99 1.55 17.78
CA ILE A 216 13.77 2.74 18.18
C ILE A 216 13.03 3.53 19.28
N LEU A 217 11.69 3.56 19.23
CA LEU A 217 10.84 4.25 20.19
C LEU A 217 10.55 3.42 21.45
N ALA A 218 11.11 2.22 21.57
CA ALA A 218 10.94 1.30 22.69
C ALA A 218 9.48 0.94 23.00
N VAL A 219 8.65 0.76 21.97
CA VAL A 219 7.30 0.24 22.12
C VAL A 219 7.34 -1.21 22.59
N ASP A 220 6.54 -1.57 23.61
CA ASP A 220 6.39 -2.95 24.08
C ASP A 220 5.47 -3.71 23.10
N ILE A 221 6.06 -4.45 22.17
CA ILE A 221 5.32 -5.28 21.22
C ILE A 221 5.30 -6.75 21.66
N ARG A 222 4.11 -7.35 21.69
CA ARG A 222 3.88 -8.73 22.11
C ARG A 222 3.25 -9.54 20.98
N PHE A 223 4.06 -10.34 20.30
CA PHE A 223 3.64 -11.25 19.23
C PHE A 223 3.10 -12.57 19.81
N ASN A 224 2.38 -13.33 18.96
CA ASN A 224 1.72 -14.59 19.33
C ASN A 224 0.75 -14.42 20.52
N TYR A 225 0.15 -13.24 20.63
CA TYR A 225 -0.71 -12.89 21.75
C TYR A 225 -2.09 -12.43 21.25
N PHE A 226 -3.06 -13.31 21.32
CA PHE A 226 -4.45 -12.98 21.07
C PHE A 226 -5.03 -12.29 22.32
N ALA A 227 -4.99 -10.95 22.32
CA ALA A 227 -5.41 -10.17 23.48
C ALA A 227 -6.94 -10.18 23.63
N GLU A 228 -7.40 -10.60 24.80
CA GLU A 228 -8.80 -10.51 25.21
C GLU A 228 -9.04 -9.24 26.07
N LYS A 229 -10.31 -8.93 26.34
CA LYS A 229 -10.71 -7.78 27.16
C LYS A 229 -9.97 -7.72 28.51
N ALA A 230 -9.79 -8.88 29.17
CA ALA A 230 -9.13 -8.96 30.47
C ALA A 230 -7.64 -8.55 30.40
N ASP A 231 -6.95 -8.97 29.33
CA ASP A 231 -5.53 -8.63 29.11
C ASP A 231 -5.35 -7.13 28.91
N ILE A 232 -6.25 -6.52 28.11
CA ILE A 232 -6.23 -5.08 27.84
C ILE A 232 -6.46 -4.27 29.11
N LEU A 233 -7.45 -4.65 29.91
CA LEU A 233 -7.75 -3.97 31.16
C LEU A 233 -6.65 -4.16 32.23
N ALA A 234 -5.92 -5.27 32.20
CA ALA A 234 -4.78 -5.51 33.10
C ALA A 234 -3.62 -4.53 32.88
N GLU A 235 -3.46 -3.96 31.66
CA GLU A 235 -2.49 -2.90 31.35
C GLU A 235 -2.89 -1.55 31.98
N ASN A 236 -4.08 -1.42 32.58
CA ASN A 236 -4.62 -0.17 33.13
C ASN A 236 -4.51 1.00 32.12
N PRO A 237 -5.07 0.88 30.90
CA PRO A 237 -4.88 1.88 29.85
C PRO A 237 -5.59 3.20 30.16
N ASP A 238 -5.03 4.30 29.66
CA ASP A 238 -5.72 5.59 29.52
C ASP A 238 -6.39 5.68 28.12
N VAL A 239 -5.83 4.97 27.13
CA VAL A 239 -6.36 4.90 25.76
C VAL A 239 -6.22 3.48 25.22
N VAL A 240 -7.27 2.99 24.58
CA VAL A 240 -7.27 1.72 23.83
C VAL A 240 -7.58 1.99 22.36
N ILE A 241 -6.74 1.47 21.46
CA ILE A 241 -6.89 1.61 20.01
C ILE A 241 -7.01 0.22 19.39
N ILE A 242 -8.18 -0.06 18.85
CA ILE A 242 -8.45 -1.31 18.12
C ILE A 242 -8.01 -1.13 16.65
N ALA A 243 -7.08 -1.97 16.21
CA ALA A 243 -6.53 -1.98 14.85
C ALA A 243 -6.50 -3.41 14.27
N THR A 244 -7.47 -4.23 14.67
CA THR A 244 -7.60 -5.66 14.37
C THR A 244 -7.91 -5.98 12.90
N GLY A 245 -8.10 -4.94 12.06
CA GLY A 245 -8.34 -5.12 10.64
C GLY A 245 -9.73 -5.70 10.35
N GLY A 246 -9.80 -6.61 9.39
CA GLY A 246 -11.04 -7.26 8.99
C GLY A 246 -10.79 -8.68 8.50
N THR A 247 -11.86 -9.37 8.14
CA THR A 247 -11.87 -10.72 7.55
C THR A 247 -12.45 -10.65 6.14
N PRO A 248 -12.04 -11.53 5.20
CA PRO A 248 -12.56 -11.55 3.84
C PRO A 248 -14.10 -11.65 3.78
N ASN A 249 -14.73 -10.84 2.94
CA ASN A 249 -16.17 -10.81 2.75
C ASN A 249 -16.58 -11.78 1.63
N THR A 250 -16.92 -13.03 1.99
CA THR A 250 -17.28 -14.09 1.03
C THR A 250 -18.67 -14.68 1.22
N ASP A 251 -19.30 -14.47 2.37
CA ASP A 251 -20.54 -15.17 2.80
C ASP A 251 -21.81 -14.71 2.08
N TRP A 252 -21.73 -13.64 1.29
CA TRP A 252 -22.85 -13.11 0.54
C TRP A 252 -23.16 -13.91 -0.74
N VAL A 253 -22.25 -14.79 -1.18
CA VAL A 253 -22.42 -15.57 -2.43
C VAL A 253 -23.53 -16.60 -2.26
N ASN A 254 -24.58 -16.49 -3.06
CA ASN A 254 -25.68 -17.44 -3.05
C ASN A 254 -25.25 -18.79 -3.65
N GLY A 255 -25.78 -19.89 -3.10
CA GLY A 255 -25.54 -21.23 -3.60
C GLY A 255 -24.84 -22.11 -2.60
N ASN A 256 -24.25 -23.23 -3.07
CA ASN A 256 -23.59 -24.22 -2.23
C ASN A 256 -22.15 -24.54 -2.69
N ALA A 257 -21.61 -23.76 -3.61
CA ALA A 257 -20.22 -23.92 -4.03
C ALA A 257 -19.26 -23.47 -2.93
N ARG A 258 -18.07 -24.11 -2.91
CA ARG A 258 -16.98 -23.62 -2.07
C ARG A 258 -16.40 -22.35 -2.68
N VAL A 259 -16.52 -21.23 -1.96
CA VAL A 259 -15.86 -19.96 -2.29
C VAL A 259 -14.49 -19.90 -1.62
N VAL A 260 -13.49 -19.52 -2.37
CA VAL A 260 -12.12 -19.26 -1.87
C VAL A 260 -11.92 -17.76 -1.76
N ASN A 261 -11.23 -17.30 -0.74
CA ASN A 261 -10.88 -15.88 -0.60
C ASN A 261 -9.45 -15.60 -1.09
N SER A 262 -9.17 -14.34 -1.39
CA SER A 262 -7.88 -13.87 -1.87
C SER A 262 -6.73 -14.13 -0.88
N TRP A 263 -7.00 -14.09 0.42
CA TRP A 263 -5.99 -14.27 1.47
C TRP A 263 -5.46 -15.68 1.53
N ASP A 264 -6.34 -16.68 1.45
CA ASP A 264 -5.95 -18.11 1.46
C ASP A 264 -5.05 -18.45 0.27
N VAL A 265 -5.33 -17.84 -0.89
CA VAL A 265 -4.51 -18.01 -2.09
C VAL A 265 -3.14 -17.36 -1.93
N LEU A 266 -3.11 -16.08 -1.53
CA LEU A 266 -1.86 -15.30 -1.43
C LEU A 266 -0.98 -15.77 -0.26
N SER A 267 -1.57 -16.24 0.85
CA SER A 267 -0.82 -16.86 1.96
C SER A 267 -0.23 -18.21 1.60
N GLY A 268 -0.79 -18.89 0.57
CA GLY A 268 -0.40 -20.25 0.16
C GLY A 268 -1.10 -21.34 0.94
N MET A 269 -2.12 -21.03 1.75
CA MET A 269 -2.95 -21.98 2.47
C MET A 269 -3.76 -22.86 1.51
N VAL A 270 -4.12 -22.32 0.35
CA VAL A 270 -4.82 -23.04 -0.72
C VAL A 270 -3.99 -23.00 -2.00
N GLN A 271 -3.78 -24.18 -2.58
CA GLN A 271 -3.18 -24.32 -3.91
C GLN A 271 -4.27 -24.67 -4.92
N LEU A 272 -4.41 -23.85 -5.95
CA LEU A 272 -5.43 -24.00 -6.97
C LEU A 272 -4.81 -24.46 -8.29
N THR A 273 -5.55 -25.29 -9.03
CA THR A 273 -5.18 -25.81 -10.35
C THR A 273 -6.39 -25.80 -11.27
N GLY A 274 -6.18 -25.98 -12.56
CA GLY A 274 -7.26 -25.93 -13.53
C GLY A 274 -7.70 -24.52 -13.88
N HIS A 275 -9.00 -24.31 -14.05
CA HIS A 275 -9.59 -23.02 -14.36
C HIS A 275 -10.13 -22.33 -13.11
N VAL A 276 -9.60 -21.16 -12.78
CA VAL A 276 -9.99 -20.33 -11.63
C VAL A 276 -10.73 -19.09 -12.11
N PHE A 277 -11.95 -18.91 -11.62
CA PHE A 277 -12.75 -17.71 -11.84
C PHE A 277 -12.60 -16.77 -10.64
N ILE A 278 -12.19 -15.52 -10.88
CA ILE A 278 -12.04 -14.50 -9.85
C ILE A 278 -13.12 -13.44 -10.08
N HIS A 279 -14.01 -13.24 -9.12
CA HIS A 279 -15.00 -12.16 -9.14
C HIS A 279 -14.54 -11.02 -8.24
N ASP A 280 -14.29 -9.85 -8.84
CA ASP A 280 -13.84 -8.64 -8.16
C ASP A 280 -14.98 -7.63 -8.04
N GLN A 281 -15.36 -7.30 -6.79
CA GLN A 281 -16.31 -6.24 -6.46
C GLN A 281 -15.65 -4.94 -6.01
N THR A 282 -14.31 -4.96 -5.83
CA THR A 282 -13.60 -3.81 -5.26
C THR A 282 -12.95 -2.92 -6.29
N GLY A 283 -12.66 -3.46 -7.47
CA GLY A 283 -11.87 -2.78 -8.49
C GLY A 283 -10.44 -2.44 -8.05
N ARG A 284 -9.98 -2.96 -6.89
CA ARG A 284 -8.67 -2.64 -6.28
C ARG A 284 -7.59 -3.64 -6.69
N ASN A 285 -6.40 -3.44 -6.14
CA ASN A 285 -5.23 -4.25 -6.48
C ASN A 285 -5.31 -5.71 -6.02
N THR A 286 -6.19 -6.09 -5.10
CA THR A 286 -6.19 -7.44 -4.51
C THR A 286 -6.52 -8.52 -5.54
N ALA A 287 -7.65 -8.40 -6.26
CA ALA A 287 -8.03 -9.33 -7.31
C ALA A 287 -6.99 -9.39 -8.45
N LEU A 288 -6.47 -8.23 -8.85
CA LEU A 288 -5.38 -8.14 -9.84
C LEU A 288 -4.13 -8.90 -9.38
N THR A 289 -3.77 -8.77 -8.09
CA THR A 289 -2.61 -9.45 -7.50
C THR A 289 -2.82 -10.97 -7.46
N VAL A 290 -4.03 -11.42 -7.14
CA VAL A 290 -4.37 -12.86 -7.17
C VAL A 290 -4.31 -13.42 -8.59
N ALA A 291 -4.87 -12.70 -9.57
CA ALA A 291 -4.84 -13.10 -10.98
C ALA A 291 -3.39 -13.19 -11.51
N ASP A 292 -2.54 -12.21 -11.18
CA ASP A 292 -1.12 -12.21 -11.54
C ASP A 292 -0.37 -13.38 -10.88
N TYR A 293 -0.60 -13.61 -9.58
CA TYR A 293 0.02 -14.69 -8.82
C TYR A 293 -0.33 -16.08 -9.35
N LEU A 294 -1.60 -16.33 -9.69
CA LEU A 294 -2.06 -17.61 -10.21
C LEU A 294 -1.60 -17.84 -11.65
N SER A 295 -1.74 -16.82 -12.51
CA SER A 295 -1.32 -16.91 -13.91
C SER A 295 0.20 -17.07 -14.05
N GLU A 296 1.01 -16.50 -13.16
CA GLU A 296 2.46 -16.73 -13.10
C GLU A 296 2.82 -18.19 -12.84
N LYS A 297 1.95 -18.92 -12.11
CA LYS A 297 2.08 -20.36 -11.84
C LYS A 297 1.49 -21.25 -12.93
N GLY A 298 1.01 -20.69 -14.04
CA GLY A 298 0.42 -21.42 -15.15
C GLY A 298 -1.03 -21.86 -14.91
N VAL A 299 -1.71 -21.30 -13.91
CA VAL A 299 -3.13 -21.55 -13.67
C VAL A 299 -3.96 -20.76 -14.68
N SER A 300 -4.98 -21.38 -15.28
CA SER A 300 -5.94 -20.68 -16.17
C SER A 300 -6.83 -19.75 -15.33
N VAL A 301 -6.93 -18.48 -15.69
CA VAL A 301 -7.65 -17.49 -14.88
C VAL A 301 -8.62 -16.69 -15.76
N THR A 302 -9.88 -16.59 -15.32
CA THR A 302 -10.82 -15.56 -15.74
C THR A 302 -10.95 -14.55 -14.61
N LEU A 303 -10.67 -13.28 -14.89
CA LEU A 303 -10.87 -12.15 -13.98
C LEU A 303 -12.11 -11.37 -14.40
N ASN A 304 -13.12 -11.41 -13.57
CA ASN A 304 -14.42 -10.81 -13.79
C ASN A 304 -14.70 -9.66 -12.82
N THR A 305 -15.42 -8.66 -13.29
CA THR A 305 -15.96 -7.57 -12.46
C THR A 305 -17.31 -7.10 -13.00
N GLN A 306 -18.12 -6.54 -12.12
CA GLN A 306 -19.34 -5.81 -12.51
C GLN A 306 -19.03 -4.42 -13.07
N ASP A 307 -17.84 -3.89 -12.85
CA ASP A 307 -17.44 -2.59 -13.38
C ASP A 307 -17.20 -2.64 -14.90
N ALA A 308 -17.26 -1.49 -15.55
CA ALA A 308 -16.99 -1.34 -16.98
C ALA A 308 -15.51 -1.56 -17.35
N GLN A 309 -14.63 -1.67 -16.35
CA GLN A 309 -13.21 -1.95 -16.56
C GLN A 309 -12.61 -2.74 -15.40
N ILE A 310 -11.68 -3.59 -15.71
CA ILE A 310 -10.86 -4.28 -14.70
C ILE A 310 -10.02 -3.27 -13.92
N GLY A 311 -10.02 -3.38 -12.59
CA GLY A 311 -9.20 -2.54 -11.72
C GLY A 311 -9.61 -1.06 -11.71
N ALA A 312 -10.92 -0.77 -11.68
CA ALA A 312 -11.48 0.59 -11.71
C ALA A 312 -10.90 1.53 -10.65
N GLU A 313 -10.57 1.00 -9.47
CA GLU A 313 -9.99 1.72 -8.33
C GLU A 313 -8.46 1.52 -8.20
N ALA A 314 -7.84 0.75 -9.10
CA ALA A 314 -6.40 0.52 -9.07
C ALA A 314 -5.61 1.74 -9.56
N MET A 315 -4.35 1.84 -9.10
CA MET A 315 -3.48 2.93 -9.54
C MET A 315 -3.22 2.86 -11.05
N ARG A 316 -3.55 3.95 -11.75
CA ARG A 316 -3.45 4.04 -13.21
C ARG A 316 -2.12 3.52 -13.77
N LEU A 317 -1.00 3.88 -13.14
CA LEU A 317 0.33 3.46 -13.61
C LEU A 317 0.64 2.00 -13.25
N GLU A 318 -0.05 1.39 -12.29
CA GLU A 318 0.06 -0.04 -11.98
C GLU A 318 -0.75 -0.91 -12.94
N MET A 319 -1.80 -0.37 -13.57
CA MET A 319 -2.61 -1.14 -14.52
C MET A 319 -1.82 -1.60 -15.75
N SER A 320 -0.92 -0.77 -16.29
CA SER A 320 -0.15 -1.15 -17.47
C SER A 320 0.71 -2.41 -17.27
N PRO A 321 1.51 -2.55 -16.19
CA PRO A 321 2.22 -3.80 -15.91
C PRO A 321 1.31 -4.99 -15.60
N PHE A 322 0.15 -4.82 -14.96
CA PHE A 322 -0.82 -5.90 -14.79
C PHE A 322 -1.35 -6.37 -16.15
N MET A 323 -1.89 -5.45 -16.96
CA MET A 323 -2.47 -5.77 -18.26
C MET A 323 -1.47 -6.43 -19.19
N LYS A 324 -0.20 -5.96 -19.21
CA LYS A 324 0.86 -6.60 -19.97
C LYS A 324 0.99 -8.09 -19.61
N ARG A 325 1.09 -8.44 -18.31
CA ARG A 325 1.21 -9.81 -17.85
C ARG A 325 -0.05 -10.62 -18.13
N PHE A 326 -1.23 -10.04 -17.98
CA PHE A 326 -2.50 -10.72 -18.26
C PHE A 326 -2.60 -11.11 -19.72
N TYR A 327 -2.27 -10.22 -20.66
CA TYR A 327 -2.25 -10.55 -22.08
C TYR A 327 -1.16 -11.57 -22.43
N GLU A 328 0.04 -11.44 -21.87
CA GLU A 328 1.15 -12.40 -22.11
C GLU A 328 0.84 -13.79 -21.56
N ARG A 329 0.00 -13.90 -20.51
CA ARG A 329 -0.36 -15.17 -19.86
C ARG A 329 -1.77 -15.65 -20.19
N ASN A 330 -2.45 -15.01 -21.13
CA ASN A 330 -3.81 -15.33 -21.58
C ASN A 330 -4.84 -15.35 -20.43
N VAL A 331 -4.75 -14.40 -19.50
CA VAL A 331 -5.82 -14.18 -18.51
C VAL A 331 -7.04 -13.66 -19.23
N GLU A 332 -8.17 -14.33 -19.06
CA GLU A 332 -9.45 -13.90 -19.61
C GLU A 332 -10.02 -12.75 -18.78
N LEU A 333 -10.47 -11.68 -19.44
CA LEU A 333 -11.03 -10.49 -18.79
C LEU A 333 -12.51 -10.36 -19.11
N SER A 334 -13.36 -10.36 -18.08
CA SER A 334 -14.81 -10.23 -18.17
C SER A 334 -15.29 -9.00 -17.40
N VAL A 335 -15.95 -8.07 -18.05
CA VAL A 335 -16.49 -6.83 -17.47
C VAL A 335 -17.99 -6.79 -17.57
N ASP A 336 -18.64 -5.85 -16.88
CA ASP A 336 -20.09 -5.63 -16.91
C ASP A 336 -20.92 -6.85 -16.45
N HIS A 337 -20.33 -7.78 -15.68
CA HIS A 337 -21.02 -8.98 -15.20
C HIS A 337 -20.92 -9.13 -13.68
N GLU A 338 -22.06 -9.13 -13.03
CA GLU A 338 -22.17 -9.42 -11.59
C GLU A 338 -22.35 -10.92 -11.34
N LEU A 339 -21.83 -11.39 -10.21
CA LEU A 339 -22.01 -12.75 -9.72
C LEU A 339 -23.35 -12.86 -8.99
N LEU A 340 -24.25 -13.72 -9.49
CA LEU A 340 -25.54 -13.97 -8.85
C LEU A 340 -25.50 -15.14 -7.88
N ALA A 341 -24.88 -16.26 -8.29
CA ALA A 341 -24.83 -17.49 -7.51
C ALA A 341 -23.67 -18.38 -7.96
N ALA A 342 -23.28 -19.31 -7.07
CA ALA A 342 -22.33 -20.35 -7.37
C ALA A 342 -22.82 -21.70 -6.81
N HIS A 343 -22.88 -22.71 -7.64
CA HIS A 343 -23.35 -24.04 -7.26
C HIS A 343 -22.31 -25.10 -7.57
N ALA A 344 -22.14 -26.03 -6.63
CA ALA A 344 -21.31 -27.20 -6.87
C ALA A 344 -22.05 -28.15 -7.83
N GLU A 345 -21.40 -28.52 -8.94
CA GLU A 345 -21.90 -29.46 -9.93
C GLU A 345 -20.81 -30.48 -10.26
N ASP A 346 -20.99 -31.73 -9.80
CA ASP A 346 -20.00 -32.79 -9.90
C ASP A 346 -18.61 -32.35 -9.41
N LYS A 347 -17.66 -32.19 -10.33
CA LYS A 347 -16.28 -31.76 -10.04
C LYS A 347 -16.02 -30.27 -10.34
N LYS A 348 -17.02 -29.54 -10.78
CA LYS A 348 -16.94 -28.15 -11.17
C LYS A 348 -17.81 -27.26 -10.27
N THR A 349 -17.57 -25.99 -10.37
CA THR A 349 -18.44 -24.93 -9.84
C THR A 349 -19.14 -24.27 -11.01
N ARG A 350 -20.48 -24.30 -11.01
CA ARG A 350 -21.27 -23.48 -11.91
C ARG A 350 -21.40 -22.08 -11.33
N VAL A 351 -20.88 -21.11 -12.05
CA VAL A 351 -20.92 -19.67 -11.71
C VAL A 351 -21.99 -19.02 -12.59
N THR A 352 -23.06 -18.52 -11.98
CA THR A 352 -24.14 -17.82 -12.70
C THR A 352 -23.88 -16.32 -12.66
N LEU A 353 -23.71 -15.72 -13.82
CA LEU A 353 -23.45 -14.29 -14.04
C LEU A 353 -24.68 -13.61 -14.62
N ARG A 354 -24.79 -12.30 -14.35
CA ARG A 354 -25.79 -11.42 -15.00
C ARG A 354 -25.07 -10.21 -15.63
N ASN A 355 -25.32 -10.00 -16.91
CA ASN A 355 -24.86 -8.75 -17.54
C ASN A 355 -25.67 -7.57 -17.00
N ILE A 356 -24.99 -6.56 -16.47
CA ILE A 356 -25.62 -5.43 -15.77
C ILE A 356 -26.46 -4.53 -16.69
N HIS A 357 -26.20 -4.55 -17.99
CA HIS A 357 -26.90 -3.70 -18.96
C HIS A 357 -28.14 -4.39 -19.58
N THR A 358 -28.03 -5.68 -19.87
CA THR A 358 -29.08 -6.44 -20.56
C THR A 358 -29.92 -7.29 -19.62
N THR A 359 -29.45 -7.52 -18.40
CA THR A 359 -30.02 -8.47 -17.41
C THR A 359 -30.03 -9.94 -17.86
N ASN A 360 -29.43 -10.26 -19.01
CA ASN A 360 -29.27 -11.65 -19.45
C ASN A 360 -28.32 -12.38 -18.52
N THR A 361 -28.65 -13.63 -18.24
CA THR A 361 -27.81 -14.52 -17.44
C THR A 361 -27.02 -15.49 -18.31
N SER A 362 -25.85 -15.86 -17.84
CA SER A 362 -24.99 -16.92 -18.41
C SER A 362 -24.40 -17.76 -17.31
N ASP A 363 -24.10 -19.01 -17.61
CA ASP A 363 -23.42 -19.92 -16.70
C ASP A 363 -22.03 -20.24 -17.22
N GLU A 364 -21.05 -20.27 -16.30
CA GLU A 364 -19.69 -20.73 -16.55
C GLU A 364 -19.36 -21.89 -15.63
N PHE A 365 -18.54 -22.84 -16.11
CA PHE A 365 -18.13 -24.04 -15.35
C PHE A 365 -16.64 -24.03 -15.11
N VAL A 366 -16.25 -23.78 -13.86
CA VAL A 366 -14.88 -23.56 -13.43
C VAL A 366 -14.45 -24.58 -12.38
N ASP A 367 -13.16 -24.74 -12.13
CA ASP A 367 -12.67 -25.62 -11.08
C ASP A 367 -12.76 -24.96 -9.71
N HIS A 368 -12.52 -23.64 -9.66
CA HIS A 368 -12.54 -22.87 -8.41
C HIS A 368 -13.11 -21.47 -8.63
N LEU A 369 -13.85 -20.98 -7.62
CA LEU A 369 -14.33 -19.61 -7.54
C LEU A 369 -13.60 -18.88 -6.43
N ILE A 370 -12.99 -17.73 -6.77
CA ILE A 370 -12.46 -16.75 -5.83
C ILE A 370 -13.36 -15.53 -5.84
N VAL A 371 -13.65 -15.00 -4.67
CA VAL A 371 -14.38 -13.73 -4.54
C VAL A 371 -13.53 -12.72 -3.76
N GLU A 372 -13.41 -11.53 -4.33
CA GLU A 372 -12.79 -10.38 -3.70
C GLU A 372 -13.84 -9.26 -3.54
N ALA A 373 -14.38 -9.14 -2.34
CA ALA A 373 -15.40 -8.14 -1.99
C ALA A 373 -14.97 -7.29 -0.77
N GLY A 374 -13.68 -7.10 -0.60
CA GLY A 374 -13.10 -6.40 0.53
C GLY A 374 -13.20 -7.19 1.84
N THR A 375 -13.21 -6.47 2.96
CA THR A 375 -13.22 -7.08 4.30
C THR A 375 -14.39 -6.62 5.13
N LEU A 376 -14.89 -7.51 5.99
CA LEU A 376 -15.78 -7.18 7.10
C LEU A 376 -14.94 -6.79 8.31
N PRO A 377 -15.30 -5.74 9.07
CA PRO A 377 -14.58 -5.33 10.26
C PRO A 377 -14.46 -6.46 11.29
N ASN A 378 -13.26 -6.66 11.85
CA ASN A 378 -13.05 -7.54 13.00
C ASN A 378 -13.18 -6.71 14.30
N ASP A 379 -14.39 -6.31 14.65
CA ASP A 379 -14.67 -5.31 15.68
C ASP A 379 -15.36 -5.82 16.96
N ASP A 380 -15.44 -7.14 17.16
CA ASP A 380 -16.04 -7.75 18.34
C ASP A 380 -15.43 -7.19 19.63
N LEU A 381 -14.11 -7.11 19.71
CA LEU A 381 -13.38 -6.60 20.85
C LEU A 381 -13.70 -5.13 21.14
N PHE A 382 -13.92 -4.31 20.11
CA PHE A 382 -14.37 -2.94 20.25
C PHE A 382 -15.73 -2.87 20.97
N TYR A 383 -16.68 -3.69 20.55
CA TYR A 383 -18.01 -3.72 21.18
C TYR A 383 -17.98 -4.27 22.61
N MET A 384 -17.11 -5.25 22.90
CA MET A 384 -16.90 -5.76 24.26
C MET A 384 -16.35 -4.72 25.24
N LEU A 385 -15.50 -3.80 24.75
CA LEU A 385 -14.90 -2.74 25.55
C LEU A 385 -15.74 -1.46 25.62
N LYS A 386 -16.68 -1.27 24.69
CA LYS A 386 -17.43 -0.04 24.48
C LYS A 386 -18.14 0.46 25.70
N SER A 387 -18.81 -0.43 26.46
CA SER A 387 -19.57 -0.04 27.70
C SER A 387 -18.66 0.43 28.81
N ASP A 388 -17.41 0.02 28.86
CA ASP A 388 -16.48 0.32 29.93
C ASP A 388 -15.67 1.60 29.67
N SER A 389 -15.63 2.03 28.41
CA SER A 389 -14.88 3.21 27.99
C SER A 389 -15.61 4.51 28.31
N ALA A 390 -14.88 5.57 28.63
CA ALA A 390 -15.41 6.88 28.97
C ALA A 390 -16.18 7.55 27.82
N ASN A 391 -15.62 7.45 26.59
CA ASN A 391 -16.24 8.01 25.38
C ASN A 391 -17.27 7.07 24.73
N LYS A 392 -17.53 5.88 25.29
CA LYS A 392 -18.41 4.85 24.70
C LYS A 392 -18.09 4.51 23.25
N GLY A 393 -16.79 4.57 22.89
CA GLY A 393 -16.32 4.35 21.54
C GLY A 393 -16.78 5.40 20.51
N VAL A 394 -17.30 6.54 20.97
CA VAL A 394 -17.73 7.64 20.09
C VAL A 394 -16.54 8.50 19.73
N ILE A 395 -16.48 8.91 18.46
CA ILE A 395 -15.51 9.85 17.89
C ILE A 395 -16.28 11.02 17.27
N ASP A 396 -15.82 12.24 17.50
CA ASP A 396 -16.28 13.42 16.79
C ASP A 396 -15.60 13.43 15.41
N LEU A 397 -16.38 13.24 14.36
CA LEU A 397 -15.87 13.09 12.98
C LEU A 397 -15.30 14.40 12.42
N ASP A 398 -15.84 15.54 12.80
CA ASP A 398 -15.36 16.84 12.35
C ASP A 398 -13.95 17.10 12.94
N LEU A 399 -13.81 16.95 14.25
CA LEU A 399 -12.51 17.05 14.91
C LEU A 399 -11.51 16.02 14.40
N PHE A 400 -11.94 14.78 14.17
CA PHE A 400 -11.09 13.74 13.63
C PHE A 400 -10.59 14.08 12.21
N THR A 401 -11.49 14.57 11.35
CA THR A 401 -11.15 14.91 9.97
C THR A 401 -10.20 16.10 9.89
N GLU A 402 -10.38 17.07 10.78
CA GLU A 402 -9.52 18.24 10.94
C GLU A 402 -8.19 17.94 11.65
N GLY A 403 -7.99 16.73 12.18
CA GLY A 403 -6.81 16.36 12.95
C GLY A 403 -6.74 17.11 14.28
N ARG A 404 -7.85 17.31 14.96
CA ARG A 404 -7.99 18.00 16.24
C ARG A 404 -8.27 17.01 17.36
N ALA A 405 -7.95 17.41 18.60
CA ALA A 405 -8.13 16.61 19.79
C ALA A 405 -9.60 16.25 20.01
N GLN A 406 -9.84 14.98 20.35
CA GLN A 406 -11.17 14.50 20.74
C GLN A 406 -11.53 15.02 22.15
N PRO A 407 -12.83 15.23 22.43
CA PRO A 407 -13.28 15.68 23.76
C PRO A 407 -12.82 14.70 24.85
N ALA A 408 -12.38 15.25 25.98
CA ALA A 408 -12.11 14.46 27.17
C ALA A 408 -13.42 14.04 27.84
N HIS A 409 -13.55 12.77 28.21
CA HIS A 409 -14.70 12.20 28.89
C HIS A 409 -14.24 11.40 30.11
N GLY A 410 -14.93 11.54 31.25
CA GLY A 410 -14.85 10.65 32.41
C GLY A 410 -13.44 10.29 32.89
N GLU A 411 -13.37 9.31 33.79
CA GLU A 411 -12.12 8.84 34.42
C GLU A 411 -11.63 7.48 33.86
N SER A 412 -12.45 6.79 33.05
CA SER A 412 -12.08 5.52 32.41
C SER A 412 -11.31 5.77 31.11
N PHE A 413 -10.76 4.71 30.54
CA PHE A 413 -10.01 4.79 29.27
C PHE A 413 -10.88 5.27 28.10
N HIS A 414 -10.26 5.92 27.12
CA HIS A 414 -10.89 6.25 25.85
C HIS A 414 -10.67 5.11 24.84
N LEU A 415 -11.72 4.73 24.13
CA LEU A 415 -11.71 3.64 23.14
C LEU A 415 -11.87 4.18 21.74
N TYR A 416 -10.95 3.79 20.86
CA TYR A 416 -10.95 4.16 19.44
C TYR A 416 -10.71 2.94 18.55
N ARG A 417 -10.99 3.08 17.24
CA ARG A 417 -10.65 2.09 16.21
C ARG A 417 -10.11 2.79 14.97
N VAL A 418 -9.13 2.18 14.32
CA VAL A 418 -8.42 2.72 13.15
C VAL A 418 -8.16 1.64 12.10
N GLY A 419 -8.11 2.03 10.84
CA GLY A 419 -7.91 1.11 9.72
C GLY A 419 -9.16 0.28 9.39
N ASP A 420 -8.97 -0.93 8.86
CA ASP A 420 -10.07 -1.75 8.32
C ASP A 420 -11.09 -2.23 9.35
N VAL A 421 -10.78 -2.19 10.63
CA VAL A 421 -11.77 -2.42 11.69
C VAL A 421 -12.83 -1.32 11.73
N SER A 422 -12.58 -0.16 11.09
CA SER A 422 -13.58 0.91 10.90
C SER A 422 -14.28 0.81 9.55
N GLY A 423 -13.66 0.17 8.57
CA GLY A 423 -14.19 -0.06 7.23
C GLY A 423 -13.06 -0.39 6.24
N SER A 424 -13.32 -1.32 5.33
CA SER A 424 -12.35 -1.79 4.33
C SER A 424 -11.89 -0.66 3.41
N ARG A 425 -10.59 -0.34 3.45
CA ARG A 425 -9.97 0.71 2.64
C ARG A 425 -8.57 0.31 2.19
N ASP A 426 -7.67 1.25 2.02
CA ASP A 426 -6.30 1.04 1.57
C ASP A 426 -5.25 1.33 2.67
N ILE A 427 -3.98 1.05 2.35
CA ILE A 427 -2.85 1.30 3.25
C ILE A 427 -2.76 2.77 3.67
N HIS A 428 -2.99 3.69 2.72
CA HIS A 428 -2.94 5.13 3.01
C HIS A 428 -3.99 5.53 4.05
N CYS A 429 -5.23 5.07 3.89
CA CYS A 429 -6.32 5.35 4.83
C CYS A 429 -6.02 4.79 6.23
N ALA A 430 -5.46 3.58 6.31
CA ALA A 430 -5.08 2.97 7.57
C ALA A 430 -4.04 3.82 8.33
N LEU A 431 -3.00 4.29 7.64
CA LEU A 431 -1.98 5.16 8.21
C LEU A 431 -2.52 6.57 8.55
N LEU A 432 -3.41 7.11 7.71
CA LEU A 432 -3.99 8.42 7.89
C LEU A 432 -4.90 8.49 9.13
N ASP A 433 -5.77 7.49 9.32
CA ASP A 433 -6.62 7.41 10.51
C ASP A 433 -5.77 7.40 11.79
N SER A 434 -4.71 6.59 11.79
CA SER A 434 -3.81 6.48 12.93
C SER A 434 -3.06 7.77 13.21
N LEU A 435 -2.52 8.43 12.17
CA LEU A 435 -1.85 9.71 12.35
C LEU A 435 -2.80 10.80 12.87
N ARG A 436 -4.00 10.93 12.28
CA ARG A 436 -5.00 11.92 12.69
C ARG A 436 -5.41 11.78 14.15
N LEU A 437 -5.72 10.55 14.54
CA LEU A 437 -6.13 10.26 15.91
C LEU A 437 -4.97 10.45 16.89
N CYS A 438 -3.87 9.76 16.66
CA CYS A 438 -2.81 9.62 17.64
C CYS A 438 -1.93 10.87 17.79
N ALA A 439 -1.87 11.74 16.77
CA ALA A 439 -1.17 13.01 16.89
C ALA A 439 -1.84 13.98 17.89
N GLN A 440 -3.06 13.67 18.34
CA GLN A 440 -3.84 14.48 19.25
C GLN A 440 -4.09 13.83 20.63
N ILE A 441 -3.66 12.57 20.81
CA ILE A 441 -3.69 11.88 22.10
C ILE A 441 -2.57 12.40 23.00
#